data_7435747d830531aa88d38953d60c476f
#
_entry.id   7435747d830531aa88d38953d60c476f
#
_cell.length_a   1.000
_cell.length_b   1.000
_cell.length_c   1.000
_cell.angle_alpha   90.00
_cell.angle_beta   90.00
_cell.angle_gamma   90.00
#
_symmetry.space_group_name_H-M   'P 1'
#
loop_
_entity.id
_entity.type
_entity.pdbx_description
1 polymer ?
#
loop_
_entity_poly.entity_id
_entity_poly.type
_entity_poly.pdbx_seq_one_letter_code
_entity_poly.pdbx_strand_id
1 'polypeptide(L)'
;MSGSSSLPVVSQESHLVEILCALSDHHVDFVVAGGVAMVLHGVERTTLDLDVAVSLEPDNARRFLEAMTNLRLAPRAPVPAEIILDQESITALVREKNALVFTFWSAQEPYRQIDLFLTRENSFDDLVADAYLLPIRGRVIRVASRGKLIEMKSRVRPVRAKDISDIRALTELEKKERDNEGRTRD
;
A
#
# COMPACT_ATOMS: atom_id res chain seq x y z
N MET A 1 -11.08 -26.48 30.78
CA MET A 1 -11.00 -25.00 30.78
C MET A 1 -10.01 -24.61 29.72
N SER A 2 -10.49 -24.39 28.51
CA SER A 2 -9.69 -24.01 27.34
C SER A 2 -9.83 -22.50 27.14
N GLY A 3 -8.80 -21.77 27.56
CA GLY A 3 -8.69 -20.32 27.29
C GLY A 3 -8.29 -20.13 25.83
N SER A 4 -9.23 -19.75 24.98
CA SER A 4 -8.97 -19.23 23.64
C SER A 4 -8.34 -17.85 23.81
N SER A 5 -7.02 -17.78 23.66
CA SER A 5 -6.29 -16.51 23.56
C SER A 5 -6.49 -15.95 22.15
N SER A 6 -7.59 -15.27 21.93
CA SER A 6 -7.75 -14.41 20.77
C SER A 6 -6.87 -13.18 20.99
N LEU A 7 -5.75 -13.10 20.26
CA LEU A 7 -4.98 -11.87 20.17
C LEU A 7 -5.89 -10.76 19.64
N PRO A 8 -5.90 -9.59 20.25
CA PRO A 8 -6.85 -8.54 19.88
C PRO A 8 -6.55 -8.04 18.46
N VAL A 9 -7.59 -7.96 17.63
CA VAL A 9 -7.60 -7.36 16.28
C VAL A 9 -6.98 -5.95 16.28
N VAL A 10 -7.04 -5.26 17.41
CA VAL A 10 -6.47 -3.94 17.68
C VAL A 10 -4.95 -3.86 17.45
N SER A 11 -4.19 -4.96 17.57
CA SER A 11 -2.73 -4.92 17.39
C SER A 11 -2.30 -4.84 15.93
N GLN A 12 -3.04 -5.46 15.00
CA GLN A 12 -2.69 -5.47 13.57
C GLN A 12 -3.03 -4.14 12.88
N GLU A 13 -4.18 -3.54 13.18
CA GLU A 13 -4.52 -2.18 12.71
C GLU A 13 -3.55 -1.13 13.24
N SER A 14 -3.00 -1.34 14.43
CA SER A 14 -2.01 -0.45 15.04
C SER A 14 -0.70 -0.41 14.24
N HIS A 15 -0.21 -1.54 13.70
CA HIS A 15 1.06 -1.58 12.95
C HIS A 15 0.98 -0.91 11.58
N LEU A 16 -0.12 -1.10 10.85
CA LEU A 16 -0.32 -0.42 9.56
C LEU A 16 -0.35 1.10 9.74
N VAL A 17 -1.06 1.58 10.75
CA VAL A 17 -1.13 3.01 11.08
C VAL A 17 0.23 3.53 11.55
N GLU A 18 1.00 2.76 12.33
CA GLU A 18 2.36 3.10 12.74
C GLU A 18 3.28 3.32 11.53
N ILE A 19 3.25 2.40 10.55
CA ILE A 19 4.06 2.50 9.33
C ILE A 19 3.64 3.75 8.52
N LEU A 20 2.34 3.97 8.34
CA LEU A 20 1.83 5.16 7.62
C LEU A 20 2.25 6.47 8.29
N CYS A 21 2.19 6.53 9.63
CA CYS A 21 2.64 7.68 10.40
C CYS A 21 4.15 7.89 10.25
N ALA A 22 4.95 6.83 10.34
CA ALA A 22 6.41 6.93 10.20
C ALA A 22 6.81 7.43 8.81
N LEU A 23 6.20 6.92 7.73
CA LEU A 23 6.43 7.42 6.37
C LEU A 23 6.11 8.91 6.25
N SER A 24 4.97 9.34 6.82
CA SER A 24 4.56 10.74 6.80
C SER A 24 5.51 11.63 7.61
N ASP A 25 5.96 11.18 8.79
CA ASP A 25 6.87 11.92 9.68
C ASP A 25 8.27 12.07 9.08
N HIS A 26 8.69 11.11 8.26
CA HIS A 26 9.91 11.19 7.45
C HIS A 26 9.71 11.98 6.13
N HIS A 27 8.55 12.62 5.94
CA HIS A 27 8.24 13.39 4.73
C HIS A 27 8.43 12.58 3.45
N VAL A 28 8.10 11.30 3.47
CA VAL A 28 8.14 10.43 2.30
C VAL A 28 6.96 10.77 1.40
N ASP A 29 7.22 10.95 0.13
CA ASP A 29 6.20 11.03 -0.91
C ASP A 29 5.79 9.62 -1.33
N PHE A 30 4.58 9.23 -0.94
CA PHE A 30 4.03 7.90 -1.21
C PHE A 30 2.52 7.94 -1.43
N VAL A 31 2.01 6.88 -2.06
CA VAL A 31 0.57 6.59 -2.22
C VAL A 31 0.30 5.17 -1.70
N VAL A 32 -0.68 5.04 -0.81
CA VAL A 32 -1.16 3.74 -0.32
C VAL A 32 -2.03 3.09 -1.39
N ALA A 33 -1.79 1.81 -1.65
CA ALA A 33 -2.58 1.02 -2.60
C ALA A 33 -3.02 -0.32 -2.01
N GLY A 34 -3.39 -1.26 -2.87
CA GLY A 34 -3.71 -2.63 -2.47
C GLY A 34 -4.82 -2.77 -1.44
N GLY A 35 -4.62 -3.71 -0.52
CA GLY A 35 -5.61 -4.09 0.47
C GLY A 35 -5.95 -3.01 1.48
N VAL A 36 -4.94 -2.30 1.97
CA VAL A 36 -5.11 -1.21 2.94
C VAL A 36 -5.87 -0.05 2.31
N ALA A 37 -5.57 0.33 1.07
CA ALA A 37 -6.31 1.37 0.36
C ALA A 37 -7.79 1.04 0.22
N MET A 38 -8.15 -0.23 -0.03
CA MET A 38 -9.54 -0.67 -0.08
C MET A 38 -10.26 -0.50 1.26
N VAL A 39 -9.61 -0.87 2.37
CA VAL A 39 -10.15 -0.66 3.73
C VAL A 39 -10.36 0.83 3.99
N LEU A 40 -9.39 1.67 3.61
CA LEU A 40 -9.47 3.13 3.73
C LEU A 40 -10.60 3.74 2.88
N HIS A 41 -11.00 3.09 1.79
CA HIS A 41 -12.19 3.45 1.01
C HIS A 41 -13.51 2.88 1.57
N GLY A 42 -13.48 2.14 2.67
CA GLY A 42 -14.66 1.58 3.32
C GLY A 42 -15.05 0.16 2.88
N VAL A 43 -14.16 -0.56 2.19
CA VAL A 43 -14.38 -1.98 1.88
C VAL A 43 -14.09 -2.83 3.12
N GLU A 44 -15.07 -3.62 3.55
CA GLU A 44 -14.88 -4.57 4.65
C GLU A 44 -14.03 -5.77 4.18
N ARG A 45 -12.79 -5.80 4.63
CA ARG A 45 -11.85 -6.89 4.34
C ARG A 45 -10.73 -6.94 5.36
N THR A 46 -10.12 -8.11 5.53
CA THR A 46 -8.88 -8.28 6.27
C THR A 46 -7.69 -8.11 5.32
N THR A 47 -6.69 -7.33 5.75
CA THR A 47 -5.40 -7.18 5.07
C THR A 47 -4.29 -7.09 6.11
N LEU A 48 -3.14 -7.68 5.80
CA LEU A 48 -1.96 -7.68 6.67
C LEU A 48 -0.82 -6.87 6.04
N ASP A 49 -0.81 -6.77 4.72
CA ASP A 49 0.27 -6.21 3.93
C ASP A 49 -0.05 -4.77 3.56
N LEU A 50 0.91 -3.88 3.72
CA LEU A 50 0.81 -2.51 3.26
C LEU A 50 1.49 -2.39 1.89
N ASP A 51 0.70 -2.19 0.84
CA ASP A 51 1.19 -1.93 -0.50
C ASP A 51 1.34 -0.42 -0.71
N VAL A 52 2.52 0.05 -1.17
CA VAL A 52 2.78 1.46 -1.44
C VAL A 52 3.50 1.69 -2.76
N ALA A 53 3.16 2.79 -3.41
CA ALA A 53 3.98 3.42 -4.43
C ALA A 53 4.74 4.58 -3.77
N VAL A 54 6.06 4.58 -3.87
CA VAL A 54 6.94 5.63 -3.34
C VAL A 54 7.61 6.34 -4.50
N SER A 55 7.72 7.66 -4.43
CA SER A 55 8.57 8.40 -5.36
C SER A 55 10.02 7.95 -5.20
N LEU A 56 10.61 7.40 -6.26
CA LEU A 56 11.98 6.89 -6.26
C LEU A 56 13.01 7.97 -6.62
N GLU A 57 12.63 9.25 -6.53
CA GLU A 57 13.60 10.33 -6.54
C GLU A 57 14.61 10.14 -5.40
N PRO A 58 15.92 10.36 -5.64
CA PRO A 58 16.99 9.95 -4.71
C PRO A 58 16.79 10.41 -3.27
N ASP A 59 16.37 11.65 -3.05
CA ASP A 59 16.18 12.18 -1.70
C ASP A 59 14.96 11.59 -1.01
N ASN A 60 13.89 11.33 -1.74
CA ASN A 60 12.71 10.68 -1.22
C ASN A 60 12.96 9.19 -0.90
N ALA A 61 13.66 8.49 -1.79
CA ALA A 61 14.04 7.10 -1.55
C ALA A 61 14.96 6.95 -0.32
N ARG A 62 15.85 7.91 -0.06
CA ARG A 62 16.65 7.92 1.19
C ARG A 62 15.77 8.10 2.42
N ARG A 63 14.83 9.06 2.42
CA ARG A 63 13.88 9.25 3.54
C ARG A 63 13.04 8.00 3.78
N PHE A 64 12.64 7.32 2.71
CA PHE A 64 11.94 6.03 2.82
C PHE A 64 12.81 4.97 3.52
N LEU A 65 14.10 4.81 3.13
CA LEU A 65 15.02 3.88 3.76
C LEU A 65 15.28 4.21 5.24
N GLU A 66 15.38 5.49 5.57
CA GLU A 66 15.47 5.95 6.97
C GLU A 66 14.23 5.55 7.78
N ALA A 67 13.03 5.73 7.23
CA ALA A 67 11.80 5.28 7.86
C ALA A 67 11.78 3.76 8.06
N MET A 68 12.22 2.97 7.07
CA MET A 68 12.34 1.50 7.20
C MET A 68 13.31 1.11 8.31
N THR A 69 14.46 1.76 8.39
CA THR A 69 15.46 1.54 9.45
C THR A 69 14.88 1.84 10.84
N ASN A 70 14.19 2.97 11.01
CA ASN A 70 13.57 3.35 12.27
C ASN A 70 12.45 2.38 12.70
N LEU A 71 11.72 1.83 11.75
CA LEU A 71 10.71 0.80 11.96
C LEU A 71 11.30 -0.61 12.17
N ARG A 72 12.63 -0.78 12.04
CA ARG A 72 13.33 -2.07 12.08
C ARG A 72 12.81 -3.05 11.01
N LEU A 73 12.50 -2.52 9.84
CA LEU A 73 12.12 -3.29 8.67
C LEU A 73 13.34 -3.39 7.73
N ALA A 74 13.64 -4.62 7.30
CA ALA A 74 14.75 -4.92 6.39
C ALA A 74 14.23 -5.57 5.11
N PRO A 75 15.01 -5.55 4.01
CA PRO A 75 14.65 -6.30 2.82
C PRO A 75 14.40 -7.78 3.12
N ARG A 76 13.30 -8.32 2.60
CA ARG A 76 13.01 -9.76 2.69
C ARG A 76 13.90 -10.59 1.77
N ALA A 77 14.23 -10.03 0.61
CA ALA A 77 15.21 -10.62 -0.30
C ALA A 77 16.65 -10.39 0.19
N PRO A 78 17.60 -11.29 -0.04
CA PRO A 78 18.99 -11.16 0.38
C PRO A 78 19.75 -10.17 -0.51
N VAL A 79 19.29 -8.94 -0.59
CA VAL A 79 19.89 -7.85 -1.35
C VAL A 79 19.92 -6.58 -0.48
N PRO A 80 20.89 -5.66 -0.70
CA PRO A 80 20.94 -4.39 0.04
C PRO A 80 19.67 -3.55 -0.17
N ALA A 81 19.23 -2.83 0.87
CA ALA A 81 18.09 -1.93 0.80
C ALA A 81 18.33 -0.78 -0.20
N GLU A 82 19.58 -0.34 -0.31
CA GLU A 82 20.05 0.75 -1.16
C GLU A 82 19.85 0.47 -2.66
N ILE A 83 19.51 -0.75 -3.05
CA ILE A 83 19.19 -1.11 -4.44
C ILE A 83 18.05 -0.26 -5.01
N ILE A 84 17.15 0.25 -4.15
CA ILE A 84 16.06 1.13 -4.59
C ILE A 84 16.52 2.56 -4.92
N LEU A 85 17.77 2.92 -4.63
CA LEU A 85 18.36 4.21 -5.00
C LEU A 85 18.90 4.22 -6.43
N ASP A 86 19.00 3.05 -7.06
CA ASP A 86 19.55 2.89 -8.40
C ASP A 86 18.50 2.35 -9.38
N GLN A 87 18.10 3.19 -10.33
CA GLN A 87 17.06 2.88 -11.32
C GLN A 87 17.44 1.70 -12.23
N GLU A 88 18.73 1.53 -12.54
CA GLU A 88 19.19 0.41 -13.38
C GLU A 88 19.04 -0.91 -12.63
N SER A 89 19.38 -0.93 -11.35
CA SER A 89 19.21 -2.08 -10.45
C SER A 89 17.75 -2.47 -10.29
N ILE A 90 16.84 -1.48 -10.11
CA ILE A 90 15.39 -1.72 -10.07
C ILE A 90 14.93 -2.35 -11.38
N THR A 91 15.35 -1.77 -12.52
CA THR A 91 14.99 -2.28 -13.85
C THR A 91 15.46 -3.72 -14.04
N ALA A 92 16.66 -4.03 -13.57
CA ALA A 92 17.21 -5.39 -13.60
C ALA A 92 16.39 -6.36 -12.74
N LEU A 93 15.99 -5.95 -11.51
CA LEU A 93 15.13 -6.76 -10.63
C LEU A 93 13.79 -7.09 -11.30
N VAL A 94 13.15 -6.10 -11.90
CA VAL A 94 11.88 -6.30 -12.59
C VAL A 94 12.04 -7.22 -13.78
N ARG A 95 13.04 -6.98 -14.64
CA ARG A 95 13.25 -7.73 -15.88
C ARG A 95 13.75 -9.15 -15.64
N GLU A 96 14.72 -9.35 -14.74
CA GLU A 96 15.44 -10.62 -14.59
C GLU A 96 14.83 -11.52 -13.52
N LYS A 97 14.23 -10.93 -12.49
CA LYS A 97 13.63 -11.65 -11.37
C LYS A 97 12.10 -11.59 -11.36
N ASN A 98 11.49 -10.89 -12.32
CA ASN A 98 10.06 -10.62 -12.36
C ASN A 98 9.54 -10.04 -11.03
N ALA A 99 10.36 -9.21 -10.38
CA ALA A 99 10.05 -8.60 -9.10
C ALA A 99 9.05 -7.45 -9.31
N LEU A 100 7.79 -7.66 -8.97
CA LEU A 100 6.75 -6.64 -9.07
C LEU A 100 6.75 -5.69 -7.88
N VAL A 101 7.23 -6.18 -6.72
CA VAL A 101 7.36 -5.45 -5.47
C VAL A 101 8.71 -5.72 -4.81
N PHE A 102 9.14 -4.78 -3.96
CA PHE A 102 10.26 -4.95 -3.06
C PHE A 102 9.75 -4.92 -1.62
N THR A 103 9.82 -6.06 -0.95
CA THR A 103 9.25 -6.23 0.40
C THR A 103 10.27 -5.87 1.47
N PHE A 104 9.88 -4.99 2.39
CA PHE A 104 10.54 -4.79 3.68
C PHE A 104 9.70 -5.44 4.78
N TRP A 105 10.33 -6.11 5.72
CA TRP A 105 9.65 -6.84 6.78
C TRP A 105 10.44 -6.87 8.08
N SER A 106 9.75 -7.20 9.19
CA SER A 106 10.40 -7.48 10.48
C SER A 106 10.58 -8.98 10.66
N ALA A 107 11.81 -9.43 10.92
CA ALA A 107 12.08 -10.84 11.22
C ALA A 107 11.48 -11.28 12.58
N GLN A 108 11.31 -10.34 13.52
CA GLN A 108 10.71 -10.58 14.83
C GLN A 108 9.17 -10.61 14.78
N GLU A 109 8.59 -9.81 13.87
CA GLU A 109 7.14 -9.65 13.70
C GLU A 109 6.77 -9.79 12.22
N PRO A 110 6.70 -11.02 11.67
CA PRO A 110 6.59 -11.26 10.22
C PRO A 110 5.35 -10.65 9.54
N TYR A 111 4.33 -10.28 10.32
CA TYR A 111 3.14 -9.57 9.85
C TYR A 111 3.39 -8.06 9.63
N ARG A 112 4.50 -7.52 10.15
CA ARG A 112 4.92 -6.13 9.89
C ARG A 112 5.70 -6.11 8.61
N GLN A 113 5.01 -5.87 7.52
CA GLN A 113 5.63 -5.76 6.20
C GLN A 113 5.02 -4.65 5.36
N ILE A 114 5.83 -4.16 4.44
CA ILE A 114 5.46 -3.18 3.44
C ILE A 114 6.01 -3.62 2.08
N ASP A 115 5.16 -3.58 1.06
CA ASP A 115 5.46 -3.91 -0.30
C ASP A 115 5.56 -2.63 -1.15
N LEU A 116 6.78 -2.30 -1.57
CA LEU A 116 7.07 -1.19 -2.46
C LEU A 116 6.90 -1.64 -3.91
N PHE A 117 6.03 -1.02 -4.68
CA PHE A 117 5.90 -1.30 -6.11
C PHE A 117 7.14 -0.87 -6.89
N LEU A 118 7.58 -1.76 -7.80
CA LEU A 118 8.73 -1.50 -8.67
C LEU A 118 8.32 -1.27 -10.13
N THR A 119 7.08 -1.57 -10.49
CA THR A 119 6.61 -1.49 -11.88
C THR A 119 6.08 -0.10 -12.20
N ARG A 120 6.26 0.33 -13.44
CA ARG A 120 5.82 1.65 -13.91
C ARG A 120 4.31 1.84 -13.79
N GLU A 121 3.53 0.79 -14.04
CA GLU A 121 2.06 0.81 -14.02
C GLU A 121 1.47 1.02 -12.64
N ASN A 122 2.28 0.89 -11.58
CA ASN A 122 1.90 1.11 -10.19
C ASN A 122 2.90 2.06 -9.52
N SER A 123 3.58 2.91 -10.29
CA SER A 123 4.53 3.88 -9.76
C SER A 123 3.83 5.01 -9.00
N PHE A 124 4.61 5.75 -8.23
CA PHE A 124 4.11 6.96 -7.56
C PHE A 124 3.46 7.93 -8.55
N ASP A 125 4.13 8.20 -9.68
CA ASP A 125 3.64 9.13 -10.70
C ASP A 125 2.32 8.67 -11.32
N ASP A 126 2.13 7.35 -11.49
CA ASP A 126 0.87 6.79 -12.00
C ASP A 126 -0.28 6.93 -10.99
N LEU A 127 0.00 6.79 -9.70
CA LEU A 127 -1.04 6.75 -8.66
C LEU A 127 -1.34 8.09 -8.01
N VAL A 128 -0.41 9.05 -8.04
CA VAL A 128 -0.54 10.32 -7.30
C VAL A 128 -1.54 11.30 -7.94
N ALA A 129 -1.71 11.23 -9.27
CA ALA A 129 -2.45 12.23 -10.04
C ALA A 129 -3.93 12.38 -9.62
N ASP A 130 -4.55 11.27 -9.22
CA ASP A 130 -5.95 11.20 -8.77
C ASP A 130 -6.10 10.59 -7.37
N ALA A 131 -5.00 10.61 -6.58
CA ALA A 131 -4.99 10.06 -5.24
C ALA A 131 -5.98 10.78 -4.32
N TYR A 132 -6.67 10.00 -3.52
CA TYR A 132 -7.56 10.49 -2.47
C TYR A 132 -6.75 10.90 -1.25
N LEU A 133 -7.07 12.06 -0.65
CA LEU A 133 -6.39 12.56 0.54
C LEU A 133 -7.19 12.21 1.79
N LEU A 134 -6.60 11.43 2.70
CA LEU A 134 -7.27 10.95 3.89
C LEU A 134 -6.54 11.42 5.16
N PRO A 135 -7.22 12.09 6.10
CA PRO A 135 -6.61 12.44 7.38
C PRO A 135 -6.52 11.20 8.29
N ILE A 136 -5.29 10.86 8.72
CA ILE A 136 -5.00 9.77 9.67
C ILE A 136 -4.10 10.31 10.78
N ARG A 137 -4.57 10.34 12.01
CA ARG A 137 -3.84 10.79 13.20
C ARG A 137 -3.11 12.14 13.00
N GLY A 138 -3.81 13.11 12.40
CA GLY A 138 -3.27 14.45 12.14
C GLY A 138 -2.32 14.57 10.96
N ARG A 139 -2.16 13.52 10.16
CA ARG A 139 -1.37 13.49 8.92
C ARG A 139 -2.30 13.32 7.73
N VAL A 140 -1.90 13.82 6.57
CA VAL A 140 -2.63 13.62 5.31
C VAL A 140 -1.95 12.51 4.53
N ILE A 141 -2.65 11.40 4.33
CA ILE A 141 -2.16 10.22 3.61
C ILE A 141 -2.80 10.19 2.22
N ARG A 142 -1.98 10.01 1.18
CA ARG A 142 -2.46 9.77 -0.18
C ARG A 142 -2.84 8.31 -0.35
N VAL A 143 -4.04 8.06 -0.85
CA VAL A 143 -4.59 6.72 -1.10
C VAL A 143 -4.96 6.62 -2.56
N ALA A 144 -4.56 5.55 -3.24
CA ALA A 144 -4.91 5.32 -4.64
C ALA A 144 -6.43 5.43 -4.85
N SER A 145 -6.85 6.08 -5.91
CA SER A 145 -8.27 6.21 -6.24
C SER A 145 -8.94 4.84 -6.45
N ARG A 146 -10.25 4.77 -6.27
CA ARG A 146 -11.00 3.52 -6.53
C ARG A 146 -10.82 3.05 -7.97
N GLY A 147 -10.83 3.98 -8.92
CA GLY A 147 -10.59 3.68 -10.33
C GLY A 147 -9.22 3.02 -10.55
N LYS A 148 -8.15 3.56 -9.95
CA LYS A 148 -6.81 2.95 -10.01
C LYS A 148 -6.76 1.58 -9.33
N LEU A 149 -7.40 1.40 -8.19
CA LEU A 149 -7.48 0.09 -7.52
C LEU A 149 -8.21 -0.95 -8.37
N ILE A 150 -9.30 -0.58 -9.04
CA ILE A 150 -10.01 -1.45 -9.98
C ILE A 150 -9.10 -1.81 -11.17
N GLU A 151 -8.41 -0.83 -11.74
CA GLU A 151 -7.47 -1.03 -12.84
C GLU A 151 -6.34 -1.99 -12.46
N MET A 152 -5.68 -1.78 -11.31
CA MET A 152 -4.62 -2.64 -10.79
C MET A 152 -5.09 -4.09 -10.65
N LYS A 153 -6.27 -4.30 -10.06
CA LYS A 153 -6.85 -5.64 -9.87
C LYS A 153 -7.28 -6.30 -11.17
N SER A 154 -7.75 -5.52 -12.13
CA SER A 154 -8.16 -6.00 -13.45
C SER A 154 -6.97 -6.50 -14.30
N ARG A 155 -5.75 -6.04 -14.00
CA ARG A 155 -4.51 -6.48 -14.68
C ARG A 155 -3.95 -7.79 -14.12
N VAL A 156 -4.36 -8.25 -12.94
CA VAL A 156 -3.83 -9.46 -12.30
C VAL A 156 -4.11 -10.70 -13.15
N ARG A 157 -3.08 -11.49 -13.42
CA ARG A 157 -3.19 -12.75 -14.17
C ARG A 157 -2.44 -13.89 -13.43
N PRO A 158 -3.00 -15.07 -13.25
CA PRO A 158 -4.41 -15.40 -13.53
C PRO A 158 -5.38 -14.64 -12.62
N VAL A 159 -6.62 -14.43 -13.08
CA VAL A 159 -7.66 -13.75 -12.30
C VAL A 159 -7.97 -14.55 -11.03
N ARG A 160 -7.90 -13.91 -9.86
CA ARG A 160 -8.17 -14.53 -8.57
C ARG A 160 -9.58 -14.18 -8.10
N ALA A 161 -10.26 -15.11 -7.42
CA ALA A 161 -11.61 -14.88 -6.88
C ALA A 161 -11.68 -13.62 -5.99
N LYS A 162 -10.63 -13.37 -5.18
CA LYS A 162 -10.55 -12.18 -4.34
C LYS A 162 -10.52 -10.89 -5.14
N ASP A 163 -9.84 -10.86 -6.31
CA ASP A 163 -9.77 -9.66 -7.14
C ASP A 163 -11.12 -9.32 -7.76
N ILE A 164 -11.89 -10.35 -8.16
CA ILE A 164 -13.28 -10.17 -8.64
C ILE A 164 -14.17 -9.59 -7.55
N SER A 165 -14.08 -10.11 -6.33
CA SER A 165 -14.83 -9.62 -5.16
C SER A 165 -14.46 -8.18 -4.83
N ASP A 166 -13.16 -7.86 -4.84
CA ASP A 166 -12.62 -6.54 -4.56
C ASP A 166 -13.11 -5.50 -5.59
N ILE A 167 -13.04 -5.84 -6.89
CA ILE A 167 -13.54 -4.97 -7.98
C ILE A 167 -15.04 -4.69 -7.81
N ARG A 168 -15.82 -5.72 -7.50
CA ARG A 168 -17.26 -5.57 -7.27
C ARG A 168 -17.54 -4.62 -6.10
N ALA A 169 -16.86 -4.81 -4.96
CA ALA A 169 -17.03 -3.97 -3.78
C ALA A 169 -16.69 -2.49 -4.06
N LEU A 170 -15.58 -2.22 -4.77
CA LEU A 170 -15.20 -0.85 -5.15
C LEU A 170 -16.22 -0.22 -6.10
N THR A 171 -16.70 -0.97 -7.11
CA THR A 171 -17.71 -0.49 -8.06
C THR A 171 -19.04 -0.16 -7.39
N GLU A 172 -19.45 -0.96 -6.39
CA GLU A 172 -20.67 -0.68 -5.60
C GLU A 172 -20.54 0.58 -4.77
N LEU A 173 -19.36 0.84 -4.17
CA LEU A 173 -19.10 2.08 -3.44
C LEU A 173 -19.17 3.31 -4.35
N GLU A 174 -18.57 3.27 -5.54
CA GLU A 174 -18.65 4.36 -6.51
C GLU A 174 -20.09 4.65 -6.96
N LYS A 175 -20.89 3.59 -7.13
CA LYS A 175 -22.30 3.74 -7.49
C LYS A 175 -23.10 4.41 -6.38
N LYS A 176 -22.91 3.99 -5.12
CA LYS A 176 -23.60 4.57 -3.97
C LYS A 176 -23.28 6.06 -3.79
N GLU A 177 -22.04 6.46 -4.00
CA GLU A 177 -21.66 7.89 -3.91
C GLU A 177 -22.35 8.72 -4.99
N ARG A 178 -22.33 8.28 -6.25
CA ARG A 178 -23.02 8.97 -7.35
C ARG A 178 -24.53 9.11 -7.10
N ASP A 179 -25.16 8.06 -6.57
CA ASP A 179 -26.59 8.10 -6.25
C ASP A 179 -26.90 9.08 -5.10
N ASN A 180 -26.02 9.21 -4.13
CA ASN A 180 -26.15 10.16 -3.02
C ASN A 180 -25.92 11.62 -3.46
N GLU A 181 -24.93 11.88 -4.30
CA GLU A 181 -24.68 13.23 -4.84
C GLU A 181 -25.83 13.70 -5.74
N GLY A 182 -26.46 12.81 -6.48
CA GLY A 182 -27.67 13.10 -7.28
C GLY A 182 -28.86 13.52 -6.42
N ARG A 183 -29.03 12.91 -5.23
CA ARG A 183 -30.13 13.21 -4.31
C ARG A 183 -29.97 14.50 -3.51
N THR A 184 -28.75 15.03 -3.40
CA THR A 184 -28.45 16.26 -2.64
C THR A 184 -28.60 17.52 -3.50
N ARG A 185 -28.80 17.36 -4.83
CA ARG A 185 -28.96 18.48 -5.78
C ARG A 185 -30.41 18.79 -6.17
N ASP A 186 -31.33 17.99 -5.71
CA ASP A 186 -32.79 18.18 -5.84
C ASP A 186 -33.37 18.73 -4.52
#